data_ed48e3d6dead75fb72a5210f1478a920
#
_entry.id   ed48e3d6dead75fb72a5210f1478a920
#
_cell.length_a   1.000
_cell.length_b   1.000
_cell.length_c   1.000
_cell.angle_alpha   90.00
_cell.angle_beta   90.00
_cell.angle_gamma   90.00
#
_symmetry.space_group_name_H-M   'P 1'
#
loop_
_entity.id
_entity.type
_entity.pdbx_description
1 polymer ?
#
loop_
_entity_poly.entity_id
_entity_poly.type
_entity_poly.pdbx_seq_one_letter_code
_entity_poly.pdbx_strand_id
1 'polypeptide(L)'
;MKLGHSCALALAASLVLTSAGCKKQSTSTGEPGATAAYTTIDWNTAGTVTGTVHFTKKAPPRIEIDMAQDPACAMSGTNMSEQYLVNNGGLQNVFVYVKDGLGNKVYTGPSTPVTIDQKGCRYVPHVAGVMAGQPVQFTNSDPTMHNVHMLPQVGGNQAADISQPPNGSAEQRVFHTPELMIPVRCNNHPWMQTFVNVAANPFFAVSDADGHFVIKGLPPGTYTVVAVHEELGQKIATVTVGTKQTATQDFAYGNGSGTVQQ
;
A
#
# COMPACT_ATOMS: atom_id res chain seq x y z
N MET A 1 77.48 29.62 -5.93
CA MET A 1 78.37 30.56 -5.19
C MET A 1 77.85 30.72 -3.75
N LYS A 2 78.77 30.45 -2.76
CA LYS A 2 78.73 30.73 -1.31
C LYS A 2 77.63 30.03 -0.50
N LEU A 3 77.87 28.95 0.27
CA LEU A 3 78.64 28.78 1.52
C LEU A 3 78.19 29.67 2.69
N GLY A 4 77.94 29.03 3.80
CA GLY A 4 77.83 29.57 5.16
C GLY A 4 77.05 28.65 6.09
N HIS A 5 77.67 27.72 6.66
CA HIS A 5 78.25 27.50 8.02
C HIS A 5 77.20 27.40 9.15
N SER A 6 77.09 26.19 9.67
CA SER A 6 77.13 25.66 11.05
C SER A 6 76.81 26.62 12.20
N CYS A 7 75.92 26.16 13.13
CA CYS A 7 76.31 26.08 14.53
C CYS A 7 75.41 25.07 15.30
N ALA A 8 76.09 24.11 15.90
CA ALA A 8 75.51 23.12 16.81
C ALA A 8 75.39 23.73 18.21
N LEU A 9 74.31 23.49 18.89
CA LEU A 9 74.23 23.59 20.33
C LEU A 9 73.36 22.40 20.89
N ALA A 10 74.09 21.57 21.61
CA ALA A 10 73.51 20.51 22.38
C ALA A 10 72.90 21.07 23.68
N LEU A 11 71.66 20.72 24.00
CA LEU A 11 71.15 20.85 25.37
C LEU A 11 70.42 19.59 25.74
N ALA A 12 70.92 18.97 26.82
CA ALA A 12 70.30 17.84 27.49
C ALA A 12 68.97 18.27 28.15
N ALA A 13 67.91 17.52 28.01
CA ALA A 13 66.74 17.70 28.80
C ALA A 13 66.14 16.34 29.16
N SER A 14 65.84 16.24 30.36
CA SER A 14 65.39 15.18 31.25
C SER A 14 64.15 14.38 30.77
N LEU A 15 64.26 13.07 30.89
CA LEU A 15 63.23 12.10 30.71
C LEU A 15 62.21 12.22 31.87
N VAL A 16 61.00 12.69 31.60
CA VAL A 16 59.83 12.56 32.51
C VAL A 16 58.98 11.42 31.98
N LEU A 17 58.99 10.28 32.65
CA LEU A 17 58.06 9.19 32.43
C LEU A 17 56.68 9.60 32.97
N THR A 18 55.75 9.93 32.09
CA THR A 18 54.31 9.98 32.42
C THR A 18 53.66 8.65 32.04
N SER A 19 53.26 7.90 33.05
CA SER A 19 52.44 6.69 32.91
C SER A 19 51.08 7.06 32.35
N ALA A 20 50.85 6.86 31.05
CA ALA A 20 49.52 6.94 30.44
C ALA A 20 48.73 5.68 30.80
N GLY A 21 47.80 5.83 31.75
CA GLY A 21 46.79 4.80 32.04
C GLY A 21 45.90 4.57 30.83
N CYS A 22 45.97 3.40 30.19
CA CYS A 22 45.02 2.95 29.21
C CYS A 22 43.65 2.81 29.88
N LYS A 23 42.76 3.79 29.70
CA LYS A 23 41.32 3.59 29.89
C LYS A 23 40.86 2.57 28.84
N LYS A 24 40.51 1.37 29.28
CA LYS A 24 39.74 0.42 28.49
C LYS A 24 38.45 1.09 28.03
N GLN A 25 38.39 1.44 26.76
CA GLN A 25 37.16 1.87 26.10
C GLN A 25 36.27 0.62 26.00
N SER A 26 35.20 0.57 26.81
CA SER A 26 34.15 -0.43 26.68
C SER A 26 33.51 -0.23 25.34
N THR A 27 33.82 -1.07 24.38
CA THR A 27 32.99 -1.26 23.18
C THR A 27 31.69 -1.89 23.66
N SER A 28 30.64 -1.09 23.75
CA SER A 28 29.29 -1.62 23.84
C SER A 28 29.02 -2.38 22.52
N THR A 29 29.15 -3.69 22.59
CA THR A 29 28.53 -4.56 21.59
C THR A 29 27.04 -4.29 21.66
N GLY A 30 26.51 -3.50 20.71
CA GLY A 30 25.07 -3.36 20.52
C GLY A 30 24.50 -4.77 20.36
N GLU A 31 23.61 -5.15 21.27
CA GLU A 31 22.79 -6.34 21.09
C GLU A 31 22.15 -6.28 19.69
N PRO A 32 22.11 -7.41 18.96
CA PRO A 32 21.31 -7.48 17.75
C PRO A 32 19.89 -7.08 18.11
N GLY A 33 19.38 -6.01 17.48
CA GLY A 33 18.06 -5.46 17.75
C GLY A 33 17.04 -6.61 17.83
N ALA A 34 16.30 -6.66 18.93
CA ALA A 34 15.24 -7.64 19.12
C ALA A 34 14.33 -7.62 17.90
N THR A 35 14.30 -8.71 17.12
CA THR A 35 13.36 -8.88 16.02
C THR A 35 11.96 -8.71 16.60
N ALA A 36 11.20 -7.74 16.10
CA ALA A 36 9.84 -7.49 16.55
C ALA A 36 9.05 -8.82 16.45
N ALA A 37 8.57 -9.30 17.59
CA ALA A 37 7.76 -10.52 17.61
C ALA A 37 6.44 -10.24 16.88
N TYR A 38 6.17 -11.02 15.84
CA TYR A 38 4.91 -10.91 15.11
C TYR A 38 3.73 -11.32 15.99
N THR A 39 2.67 -10.56 15.89
CA THR A 39 1.40 -10.81 16.59
C THR A 39 0.55 -11.76 15.73
N THR A 40 0.03 -12.81 16.35
CA THR A 40 -1.00 -13.66 15.73
C THR A 40 -2.39 -13.18 16.09
N ILE A 41 -3.36 -13.37 15.21
CA ILE A 41 -4.77 -13.06 15.50
C ILE A 41 -5.31 -14.11 16.45
N ASP A 42 -5.77 -13.69 17.64
CA ASP A 42 -6.48 -14.55 18.58
C ASP A 42 -7.96 -14.62 18.17
N TRP A 43 -8.31 -15.65 17.45
CA TRP A 43 -9.69 -15.87 17.00
C TRP A 43 -10.69 -16.15 18.13
N ASN A 44 -10.25 -16.38 19.37
CA ASN A 44 -11.15 -16.55 20.52
C ASN A 44 -11.69 -15.24 21.05
N THR A 45 -10.97 -14.15 20.84
CA THR A 45 -11.34 -12.81 21.31
C THR A 45 -11.64 -11.84 20.15
N ALA A 46 -11.15 -12.14 18.96
CA ALA A 46 -11.25 -11.27 17.80
C ALA A 46 -12.69 -10.91 17.44
N GLY A 47 -12.92 -9.64 17.17
CA GLY A 47 -14.15 -9.09 16.68
C GLY A 47 -14.08 -8.72 15.20
N THR A 48 -15.13 -8.04 14.74
CA THR A 48 -15.33 -7.67 13.34
C THR A 48 -15.81 -6.23 13.26
N VAL A 49 -15.38 -5.48 12.24
CA VAL A 49 -16.02 -4.25 11.80
C VAL A 49 -16.67 -4.52 10.47
N THR A 50 -17.95 -4.18 10.35
CA THR A 50 -18.70 -4.26 9.10
C THR A 50 -19.40 -2.94 8.85
N GLY A 51 -19.80 -2.67 7.62
CA GLY A 51 -20.58 -1.49 7.29
C GLY A 51 -20.87 -1.38 5.80
N THR A 52 -21.51 -0.30 5.45
CA THR A 52 -21.83 0.05 4.06
C THR A 52 -21.22 1.42 3.74
N VAL A 53 -20.60 1.51 2.59
CA VAL A 53 -20.18 2.79 2.03
C VAL A 53 -21.29 3.30 1.13
N HIS A 54 -21.87 4.43 1.52
CA HIS A 54 -23.00 5.05 0.81
C HIS A 54 -22.55 6.17 -0.11
N PHE A 55 -23.15 6.27 -1.27
CA PHE A 55 -23.11 7.44 -2.12
C PHE A 55 -24.42 8.22 -2.00
N THR A 56 -24.38 9.39 -1.35
CA THR A 56 -25.58 10.11 -0.89
C THR A 56 -26.20 11.05 -1.92
N LYS A 57 -25.60 11.15 -3.10
CA LYS A 57 -26.11 11.99 -4.19
C LYS A 57 -26.35 11.16 -5.45
N LYS A 58 -26.89 11.79 -6.48
CA LYS A 58 -27.03 11.15 -7.78
C LYS A 58 -25.65 10.84 -8.34
N ALA A 59 -25.36 9.58 -8.62
CA ALA A 59 -24.12 9.18 -9.26
C ALA A 59 -23.98 9.81 -10.65
N PRO A 60 -22.77 10.25 -11.04
CA PRO A 60 -22.53 10.62 -12.41
C PRO A 60 -22.84 9.43 -13.35
N PRO A 61 -23.31 9.69 -14.58
CA PRO A 61 -23.47 8.61 -15.55
C PRO A 61 -22.10 8.01 -15.87
N ARG A 62 -22.05 6.69 -15.99
CA ARG A 62 -20.86 6.02 -16.49
C ARG A 62 -20.66 6.38 -17.96
N ILE A 63 -19.41 6.64 -18.33
CA ILE A 63 -19.03 7.02 -19.69
C ILE A 63 -18.59 5.75 -20.42
N GLU A 64 -19.12 5.52 -21.61
CA GLU A 64 -18.65 4.47 -22.50
C GLU A 64 -17.24 4.81 -23.01
N ILE A 65 -16.35 3.82 -22.92
CA ILE A 65 -14.95 3.96 -23.30
C ILE A 65 -14.80 3.52 -24.77
N ASP A 66 -14.35 4.45 -25.63
CA ASP A 66 -13.98 4.11 -26.99
C ASP A 66 -12.65 3.35 -27.02
N MET A 67 -12.72 2.07 -27.39
CA MET A 67 -11.59 1.16 -27.49
C MET A 67 -11.17 0.90 -28.95
N ALA A 68 -11.67 1.66 -29.91
CA ALA A 68 -11.47 1.40 -31.34
C ALA A 68 -10.00 1.44 -31.81
N GLN A 69 -9.11 2.05 -31.01
CA GLN A 69 -7.67 2.07 -31.33
C GLN A 69 -6.99 0.70 -31.23
N ASP A 70 -7.58 -0.27 -30.50
CA ASP A 70 -7.10 -1.67 -30.46
C ASP A 70 -8.25 -2.61 -30.87
N PRO A 71 -8.12 -3.31 -32.02
CA PRO A 71 -9.18 -4.21 -32.51
C PRO A 71 -9.53 -5.34 -31.53
N ALA A 72 -8.58 -5.85 -30.73
CA ALA A 72 -8.85 -6.89 -29.75
C ALA A 72 -9.70 -6.34 -28.60
N CYS A 73 -9.43 -5.12 -28.17
CA CYS A 73 -10.22 -4.42 -27.15
C CYS A 73 -11.61 -4.06 -27.68
N ALA A 74 -11.72 -3.56 -28.90
CA ALA A 74 -13.00 -3.23 -29.52
C ALA A 74 -13.94 -4.45 -29.63
N MET A 75 -13.38 -5.65 -29.82
CA MET A 75 -14.13 -6.91 -29.84
C MET A 75 -14.45 -7.49 -28.46
N SER A 76 -13.88 -6.98 -27.39
CA SER A 76 -14.09 -7.50 -26.02
C SER A 76 -15.46 -7.13 -25.41
N GLY A 77 -16.23 -6.29 -26.10
CA GLY A 77 -17.52 -5.77 -25.65
C GLY A 77 -17.45 -4.34 -25.15
N THR A 78 -18.57 -3.84 -24.65
CA THR A 78 -18.68 -2.46 -24.14
C THR A 78 -17.98 -2.31 -22.80
N ASN A 79 -17.07 -1.37 -22.70
CA ASN A 79 -16.45 -0.94 -21.45
C ASN A 79 -17.01 0.40 -21.00
N MET A 80 -17.25 0.51 -19.69
CA MET A 80 -17.77 1.73 -19.06
C MET A 80 -16.80 2.19 -17.97
N SER A 81 -16.68 3.50 -17.78
CA SER A 81 -15.88 4.08 -16.71
C SER A 81 -16.20 3.49 -15.33
N GLU A 82 -15.19 3.32 -14.46
CA GLU A 82 -15.31 2.64 -13.16
C GLU A 82 -15.13 3.59 -11.96
N GLN A 83 -14.89 4.90 -12.18
CA GLN A 83 -14.65 5.87 -11.11
C GLN A 83 -15.82 6.00 -10.12
N TYR A 84 -17.05 5.76 -10.57
CA TYR A 84 -18.24 5.84 -9.72
C TYR A 84 -19.15 4.63 -9.97
N LEU A 85 -18.85 3.53 -9.28
CA LEU A 85 -19.71 2.35 -9.32
C LEU A 85 -20.68 2.41 -8.14
N VAL A 86 -21.91 2.83 -8.42
CA VAL A 86 -22.96 3.00 -7.42
C VAL A 86 -24.13 2.10 -7.75
N ASN A 87 -24.50 1.21 -6.82
CA ASN A 87 -25.66 0.35 -6.93
C ASN A 87 -26.55 0.54 -5.70
N ASN A 88 -27.83 0.92 -5.91
CA ASN A 88 -28.81 1.17 -4.85
C ASN A 88 -28.30 2.09 -3.72
N GLY A 89 -27.43 3.05 -4.06
CA GLY A 89 -26.82 3.96 -3.10
C GLY A 89 -25.56 3.41 -2.42
N GLY A 90 -25.18 2.16 -2.63
CA GLY A 90 -23.89 1.59 -2.20
C GLY A 90 -22.77 1.98 -3.16
N LEU A 91 -21.61 2.39 -2.63
CA LEU A 91 -20.43 2.79 -3.39
C LEU A 91 -19.38 1.67 -3.36
N GLN A 92 -19.08 1.11 -4.53
CA GLN A 92 -18.07 0.08 -4.73
C GLN A 92 -16.66 0.68 -4.79
N ASN A 93 -15.63 -0.17 -4.67
CA ASN A 93 -14.21 0.17 -4.85
C ASN A 93 -13.66 1.16 -3.81
N VAL A 94 -14.23 1.21 -2.62
CA VAL A 94 -13.70 1.98 -1.51
C VAL A 94 -12.80 1.07 -0.68
N PHE A 95 -11.54 1.47 -0.51
CA PHE A 95 -10.60 0.78 0.37
C PHE A 95 -10.84 1.23 1.81
N VAL A 96 -11.21 0.30 2.69
CA VAL A 96 -11.47 0.56 4.11
C VAL A 96 -10.42 -0.16 4.95
N TYR A 97 -9.72 0.55 5.83
CA TYR A 97 -8.62 -0.03 6.60
C TYR A 97 -8.51 0.54 8.00
N VAL A 98 -7.89 -0.22 8.90
CA VAL A 98 -7.52 0.24 10.24
C VAL A 98 -6.21 1.00 10.18
N LYS A 99 -6.27 2.31 10.43
CA LYS A 99 -5.13 3.20 10.43
C LYS A 99 -4.39 3.17 11.77
N ASP A 100 -5.12 3.30 12.88
CA ASP A 100 -4.58 3.41 14.23
C ASP A 100 -5.38 2.56 15.23
N GLY A 101 -4.80 2.33 16.42
CA GLY A 101 -5.44 1.61 17.55
C GLY A 101 -4.85 0.23 17.80
N LEU A 102 -3.94 -0.25 16.95
CA LEU A 102 -3.27 -1.56 17.12
C LEU A 102 -2.08 -1.51 18.08
N GLY A 103 -1.65 -0.32 18.52
CA GLY A 103 -0.44 -0.13 19.32
C GLY A 103 0.81 -0.60 18.57
N ASN A 104 1.72 -1.28 19.29
CA ASN A 104 2.98 -1.77 18.72
C ASN A 104 2.87 -3.19 18.12
N LYS A 105 1.64 -3.64 17.80
CA LYS A 105 1.44 -4.96 17.21
C LYS A 105 1.88 -4.98 15.75
N VAL A 106 2.74 -5.93 15.40
CA VAL A 106 3.21 -6.17 14.03
C VAL A 106 2.64 -7.51 13.57
N TYR A 107 2.07 -7.54 12.38
CA TYR A 107 1.48 -8.73 11.78
C TYR A 107 2.30 -9.18 10.58
N THR A 108 2.36 -10.48 10.36
CA THR A 108 2.96 -11.04 9.14
C THR A 108 1.95 -10.94 8.00
N GLY A 109 2.37 -10.39 6.88
CA GLY A 109 1.56 -10.37 5.65
C GLY A 109 1.37 -11.79 5.09
N PRO A 110 0.24 -12.05 4.41
CA PRO A 110 0.04 -13.29 3.68
C PRO A 110 1.11 -13.48 2.60
N SER A 111 1.56 -14.72 2.40
CA SER A 111 2.44 -15.07 1.28
C SER A 111 1.69 -15.31 -0.03
N THR A 112 0.37 -15.52 0.05
CA THR A 112 -0.48 -15.71 -1.12
C THR A 112 -0.61 -14.39 -1.88
N PRO A 113 -0.29 -14.38 -3.19
CA PRO A 113 -0.45 -13.19 -4.00
C PRO A 113 -1.91 -12.73 -4.13
N VAL A 114 -2.10 -11.41 -4.19
CA VAL A 114 -3.35 -10.84 -4.71
C VAL A 114 -3.19 -10.69 -6.22
N THR A 115 -4.11 -11.27 -7.00
CA THR A 115 -4.05 -11.23 -8.45
C THR A 115 -4.84 -10.06 -9.00
N ILE A 116 -4.22 -9.32 -9.91
CA ILE A 116 -4.84 -8.32 -10.78
C ILE A 116 -4.69 -8.82 -12.21
N ASP A 117 -5.82 -9.14 -12.85
CA ASP A 117 -5.85 -9.67 -14.21
C ASP A 117 -6.21 -8.57 -15.23
N GLN A 118 -5.54 -8.59 -16.37
CA GLN A 118 -5.88 -7.76 -17.53
C GLN A 118 -6.86 -8.56 -18.39
N LYS A 119 -8.14 -8.21 -18.28
CA LYS A 119 -9.23 -8.95 -18.91
C LYS A 119 -10.32 -8.04 -19.42
N GLY A 120 -10.67 -8.17 -20.69
CA GLY A 120 -11.62 -7.29 -21.36
C GLY A 120 -11.09 -5.87 -21.46
N CYS A 121 -9.78 -5.74 -21.67
CA CYS A 121 -9.05 -4.46 -21.74
C CYS A 121 -9.32 -3.56 -20.50
N ARG A 122 -9.31 -4.19 -19.33
CA ARG A 122 -9.36 -3.56 -17.99
C ARG A 122 -8.45 -4.32 -17.05
N TYR A 123 -8.05 -3.67 -15.96
CA TYR A 123 -7.53 -4.38 -14.80
C TYR A 123 -8.69 -4.84 -13.89
N VAL A 124 -8.66 -6.07 -13.46
CA VAL A 124 -9.67 -6.66 -12.58
C VAL A 124 -8.96 -7.30 -11.38
N PRO A 125 -9.25 -6.84 -10.16
CA PRO A 125 -10.19 -5.79 -9.76
C PRO A 125 -9.68 -4.37 -10.07
N HIS A 126 -10.60 -3.39 -10.09
CA HIS A 126 -10.28 -1.96 -10.24
C HIS A 126 -9.57 -1.37 -9.01
N VAL A 127 -9.87 -1.87 -7.81
CA VAL A 127 -9.17 -1.53 -6.55
C VAL A 127 -8.77 -2.79 -5.83
N ALA A 128 -7.48 -2.91 -5.52
CA ALA A 128 -6.93 -4.02 -4.74
C ALA A 128 -6.36 -3.53 -3.42
N GLY A 129 -6.48 -4.35 -2.37
CA GLY A 129 -5.81 -4.15 -1.09
C GLY A 129 -4.81 -5.27 -0.82
N VAL A 130 -3.62 -4.92 -0.37
CA VAL A 130 -2.58 -5.86 0.06
C VAL A 130 -1.94 -5.38 1.37
N MET A 131 -1.31 -6.27 2.09
CA MET A 131 -0.45 -5.89 3.19
C MET A 131 0.96 -5.60 2.69
N ALA A 132 1.68 -4.69 3.34
CA ALA A 132 3.10 -4.45 3.05
C ALA A 132 3.88 -5.78 3.13
N GLY A 133 4.65 -6.07 2.08
CA GLY A 133 5.36 -7.34 1.92
C GLY A 133 4.54 -8.47 1.26
N GLN A 134 3.23 -8.33 1.08
CA GLN A 134 2.42 -9.31 0.35
C GLN A 134 2.61 -9.14 -1.16
N PRO A 135 2.80 -10.24 -1.94
CA PRO A 135 2.92 -10.12 -3.38
C PRO A 135 1.62 -9.69 -4.07
N VAL A 136 1.74 -8.83 -5.09
CA VAL A 136 0.71 -8.58 -6.09
C VAL A 136 1.14 -9.28 -7.37
N GLN A 137 0.25 -10.09 -7.95
CA GLN A 137 0.48 -10.81 -9.19
C GLN A 137 -0.35 -10.20 -10.31
N PHE A 138 0.30 -9.84 -11.39
CA PHE A 138 -0.35 -9.33 -12.61
C PHE A 138 -0.37 -10.43 -13.66
N THR A 139 -1.55 -10.66 -14.25
CA THR A 139 -1.76 -11.61 -15.36
C THR A 139 -2.38 -10.87 -16.55
N ASN A 140 -2.24 -11.46 -17.75
CA ASN A 140 -2.88 -10.95 -18.96
C ASN A 140 -3.70 -12.06 -19.61
N SER A 141 -5.03 -12.00 -19.46
CA SER A 141 -5.99 -12.92 -20.08
C SER A 141 -6.56 -12.42 -21.42
N ASP A 142 -6.13 -11.23 -21.86
CA ASP A 142 -6.56 -10.66 -23.14
C ASP A 142 -5.69 -11.14 -24.31
N PRO A 143 -6.23 -11.15 -25.54
CA PRO A 143 -5.48 -11.52 -26.74
C PRO A 143 -4.62 -10.37 -27.31
N THR A 144 -4.36 -9.33 -26.55
CA THR A 144 -3.51 -8.19 -26.91
C THR A 144 -2.46 -7.90 -25.83
N MET A 145 -1.45 -7.10 -26.19
CA MET A 145 -0.39 -6.69 -25.27
C MET A 145 -0.86 -5.54 -24.39
N HIS A 146 -0.59 -5.67 -23.09
CA HIS A 146 -0.79 -4.61 -22.12
C HIS A 146 0.50 -4.25 -21.38
N ASN A 147 0.49 -3.14 -20.66
CA ASN A 147 1.56 -2.75 -19.73
C ASN A 147 1.04 -2.80 -18.29
N VAL A 148 1.95 -3.07 -17.36
CA VAL A 148 1.75 -2.87 -15.92
C VAL A 148 2.70 -1.75 -15.50
N HIS A 149 2.25 -0.51 -15.60
CA HIS A 149 3.01 0.68 -15.22
C HIS A 149 2.57 1.16 -13.84
N MET A 150 3.34 0.77 -12.83
CA MET A 150 3.11 1.10 -11.42
C MET A 150 3.78 2.40 -11.06
N LEU A 151 3.05 3.31 -10.39
CA LEU A 151 3.47 4.67 -10.10
C LEU A 151 3.39 4.99 -8.58
N PRO A 152 4.14 4.26 -7.72
CA PRO A 152 4.19 4.58 -6.30
C PRO A 152 4.86 5.94 -6.07
N GLN A 153 4.46 6.63 -5.01
CA GLN A 153 4.98 7.95 -4.62
C GLN A 153 5.75 7.89 -3.30
N VAL A 154 5.53 6.85 -2.49
CA VAL A 154 6.17 6.71 -1.18
C VAL A 154 7.52 6.00 -1.33
N GLY A 155 8.56 6.56 -0.70
CA GLY A 155 9.90 5.94 -0.68
C GLY A 155 9.88 4.52 -0.11
N GLY A 156 10.65 3.62 -0.74
CA GLY A 156 10.68 2.20 -0.40
C GLY A 156 9.82 1.32 -1.32
N ASN A 157 8.86 1.90 -2.04
CA ASN A 157 8.15 1.22 -3.13
C ASN A 157 8.80 1.61 -4.47
N GLN A 158 8.98 0.63 -5.36
CA GLN A 158 9.65 0.86 -6.64
C GLN A 158 8.62 0.96 -7.78
N ALA A 159 8.77 2.01 -8.59
CA ALA A 159 8.08 2.12 -9.86
C ALA A 159 8.59 1.04 -10.83
N ALA A 160 7.71 0.53 -11.69
CA ALA A 160 8.08 -0.37 -12.76
C ALA A 160 7.11 -0.23 -13.93
N ASP A 161 7.60 -0.49 -15.14
CA ASP A 161 6.82 -0.54 -16.37
C ASP A 161 7.13 -1.85 -17.08
N ILE A 162 6.15 -2.74 -17.14
CA ILE A 162 6.31 -4.11 -17.61
C ILE A 162 5.34 -4.36 -18.75
N SER A 163 5.85 -4.79 -19.88
CA SER A 163 5.02 -5.25 -21.01
C SER A 163 4.64 -6.71 -20.81
N GLN A 164 3.34 -7.00 -20.83
CA GLN A 164 2.82 -8.37 -20.78
C GLN A 164 2.14 -8.73 -22.10
N PRO A 165 2.72 -9.65 -22.89
CA PRO A 165 2.09 -10.16 -24.11
C PRO A 165 0.84 -11.00 -23.77
N PRO A 166 -0.01 -11.30 -24.78
CA PRO A 166 -1.15 -12.20 -24.63
C PRO A 166 -0.73 -13.52 -23.99
N ASN A 167 -1.42 -13.95 -22.94
CA ASN A 167 -1.11 -15.17 -22.18
C ASN A 167 0.35 -15.25 -21.68
N GLY A 168 0.99 -14.11 -21.49
CA GLY A 168 2.34 -14.02 -20.94
C GLY A 168 2.44 -14.54 -19.52
N SER A 169 3.66 -14.80 -19.07
CA SER A 169 3.91 -15.21 -17.69
C SER A 169 3.38 -14.19 -16.70
N ALA A 170 2.84 -14.68 -15.59
CA ALA A 170 2.45 -13.81 -14.48
C ALA A 170 3.67 -13.07 -13.92
N GLU A 171 3.49 -11.79 -13.65
CA GLU A 171 4.50 -10.92 -13.07
C GLU A 171 4.15 -10.62 -11.61
N GLN A 172 5.10 -10.79 -10.70
CA GLN A 172 4.89 -10.49 -9.29
C GLN A 172 5.69 -9.26 -8.86
N ARG A 173 5.06 -8.44 -8.02
CA ARG A 173 5.69 -7.28 -7.38
C ARG A 173 5.31 -7.24 -5.91
N VAL A 174 6.22 -6.69 -5.09
CA VAL A 174 6.04 -6.53 -3.65
C VAL A 174 6.23 -5.06 -3.32
N PHE A 175 5.25 -4.49 -2.63
CA PHE A 175 5.35 -3.16 -2.04
C PHE A 175 5.70 -3.31 -0.56
N HIS A 176 6.75 -2.65 -0.12
CA HIS A 176 7.29 -2.80 1.24
C HIS A 176 6.83 -1.72 2.21
N THR A 177 6.37 -0.60 1.68
CA THR A 177 5.94 0.57 2.46
C THR A 177 4.45 0.78 2.29
N PRO A 178 3.67 1.01 3.38
CA PRO A 178 2.26 1.35 3.27
C PRO A 178 2.05 2.58 2.39
N GLU A 179 1.13 2.46 1.44
CA GLU A 179 0.80 3.52 0.49
C GLU A 179 -0.62 3.31 -0.05
N LEU A 180 -1.36 4.40 -0.19
CA LEU A 180 -2.75 4.35 -0.64
C LEU A 180 -2.87 4.74 -2.11
N MET A 181 -3.79 4.09 -2.82
CA MET A 181 -4.17 4.42 -4.19
C MET A 181 -2.96 4.51 -5.14
N ILE A 182 -2.00 3.57 -5.05
CA ILE A 182 -0.92 3.47 -6.03
C ILE A 182 -1.53 3.23 -7.41
N PRO A 183 -1.38 4.16 -8.36
CA PRO A 183 -1.93 3.96 -9.69
C PRO A 183 -1.13 2.92 -10.46
N VAL A 184 -1.83 2.01 -11.13
CA VAL A 184 -1.27 1.09 -12.11
C VAL A 184 -1.99 1.31 -13.42
N ARG A 185 -1.26 1.62 -14.50
CA ARG A 185 -1.80 2.04 -15.79
C ARG A 185 -1.23 1.20 -16.93
N CYS A 186 -1.97 1.15 -18.03
CA CYS A 186 -1.45 0.64 -19.29
C CYS A 186 -1.02 1.81 -20.18
N ASN A 187 0.21 1.76 -20.73
CA ASN A 187 0.70 2.81 -21.62
C ASN A 187 0.04 2.74 -23.01
N ASN A 188 -0.40 1.54 -23.42
CA ASN A 188 -1.03 1.33 -24.73
C ASN A 188 -2.53 1.68 -24.73
N HIS A 189 -3.19 1.53 -23.57
CA HIS A 189 -4.63 1.69 -23.42
C HIS A 189 -4.92 2.68 -22.28
N PRO A 190 -5.01 3.99 -22.56
CA PRO A 190 -5.06 5.05 -21.55
C PRO A 190 -6.29 4.99 -20.64
N TRP A 191 -7.29 4.21 -21.00
CA TRP A 191 -8.47 3.96 -20.15
C TRP A 191 -8.26 2.86 -19.11
N MET A 192 -7.20 2.03 -19.25
CA MET A 192 -6.93 0.94 -18.32
C MET A 192 -6.18 1.46 -17.09
N GLN A 193 -6.84 1.43 -15.96
CA GLN A 193 -6.28 1.82 -14.68
C GLN A 193 -6.82 0.93 -13.56
N THR A 194 -5.98 0.67 -12.56
CA THR A 194 -6.33 0.07 -11.27
C THR A 194 -5.54 0.75 -10.16
N PHE A 195 -5.98 0.58 -8.93
CA PHE A 195 -5.31 1.11 -7.74
C PHE A 195 -4.93 0.00 -6.77
N VAL A 196 -3.68 0.01 -6.34
CA VAL A 196 -3.19 -0.89 -5.28
C VAL A 196 -3.07 -0.10 -3.99
N ASN A 197 -3.70 -0.62 -2.93
CA ASN A 197 -3.60 -0.07 -1.58
C ASN A 197 -2.75 -0.99 -0.72
N VAL A 198 -1.69 -0.47 -0.15
CA VAL A 198 -0.74 -1.20 0.69
C VAL A 198 -0.97 -0.83 2.15
N ALA A 199 -1.54 -1.75 2.92
CA ALA A 199 -1.80 -1.56 4.33
C ALA A 199 -0.63 -2.01 5.21
N ALA A 200 -0.46 -1.35 6.36
CA ALA A 200 0.54 -1.74 7.37
C ALA A 200 0.15 -2.99 8.17
N ASN A 201 -1.12 -3.39 8.11
CA ASN A 201 -1.69 -4.46 8.91
C ASN A 201 -2.78 -5.20 8.10
N PRO A 202 -3.22 -6.41 8.51
CA PRO A 202 -4.16 -7.21 7.76
C PRO A 202 -5.63 -6.77 7.86
N PHE A 203 -5.92 -5.68 8.57
CA PHE A 203 -7.29 -5.25 8.88
C PHE A 203 -7.79 -4.22 7.86
N PHE A 204 -8.14 -4.71 6.69
CA PHE A 204 -8.70 -3.92 5.61
C PHE A 204 -9.70 -4.73 4.77
N ALA A 205 -10.49 -4.03 3.98
CA ALA A 205 -11.39 -4.58 2.98
C ALA A 205 -11.56 -3.59 1.82
N VAL A 206 -12.08 -4.05 0.69
CA VAL A 206 -12.59 -3.19 -0.40
C VAL A 206 -14.11 -3.37 -0.43
N SER A 207 -14.87 -2.28 -0.56
CA SER A 207 -16.32 -2.36 -0.64
C SER A 207 -16.77 -3.07 -1.93
N ASP A 208 -17.73 -3.96 -1.78
CA ASP A 208 -18.34 -4.75 -2.87
C ASP A 208 -19.31 -3.91 -3.74
N ALA A 209 -20.01 -4.58 -4.66
CA ALA A 209 -20.95 -3.95 -5.58
C ALA A 209 -22.11 -3.21 -4.89
N ASP A 210 -22.48 -3.59 -3.68
CA ASP A 210 -23.53 -2.98 -2.89
C ASP A 210 -22.97 -2.02 -1.82
N GLY A 211 -21.65 -1.75 -1.85
CA GLY A 211 -20.95 -0.88 -0.92
C GLY A 211 -20.59 -1.55 0.41
N HIS A 212 -20.86 -2.85 0.59
CA HIS A 212 -20.58 -3.54 1.85
C HIS A 212 -19.09 -3.85 2.01
N PHE A 213 -18.60 -3.76 3.26
CA PHE A 213 -17.27 -4.19 3.64
C PHE A 213 -17.29 -4.93 4.96
N VAL A 214 -16.29 -5.83 5.15
CA VAL A 214 -16.13 -6.61 6.38
C VAL A 214 -14.63 -6.74 6.71
N ILE A 215 -14.23 -6.23 7.87
CA ILE A 215 -12.88 -6.36 8.43
C ILE A 215 -12.95 -7.29 9.63
N LYS A 216 -12.34 -8.47 9.52
CA LYS A 216 -12.38 -9.53 10.53
C LYS A 216 -11.06 -9.62 11.30
N GLY A 217 -11.09 -10.25 12.46
CA GLY A 217 -9.88 -10.61 13.20
C GLY A 217 -9.34 -9.50 14.10
N LEU A 218 -10.08 -8.41 14.30
CA LEU A 218 -9.65 -7.29 15.15
C LEU A 218 -9.61 -7.69 16.62
N PRO A 219 -8.49 -7.48 17.33
CA PRO A 219 -8.49 -7.57 18.79
C PRO A 219 -9.52 -6.63 19.39
N PRO A 220 -10.05 -6.90 20.60
CA PRO A 220 -10.85 -5.90 21.32
C PRO A 220 -10.08 -4.60 21.49
N GLY A 221 -10.69 -3.46 21.14
CA GLY A 221 -10.02 -2.16 21.18
C GLY A 221 -10.81 -1.06 20.48
N THR A 222 -10.27 0.16 20.53
CA THR A 222 -10.79 1.31 19.81
C THR A 222 -9.83 1.68 18.66
N TYR A 223 -10.37 1.84 17.47
CA TYR A 223 -9.62 1.97 16.23
C TYR A 223 -10.01 3.22 15.46
N THR A 224 -9.04 3.81 14.78
CA THR A 224 -9.29 4.76 13.69
C THR A 224 -9.44 3.96 12.40
N VAL A 225 -10.64 3.96 11.83
CA VAL A 225 -10.94 3.31 10.55
C VAL A 225 -11.07 4.39 9.47
N VAL A 226 -10.43 4.17 8.35
CA VAL A 226 -10.41 5.11 7.22
C VAL A 226 -10.96 4.42 5.99
N ALA A 227 -11.88 5.10 5.29
CA ALA A 227 -12.39 4.71 3.98
C ALA A 227 -11.78 5.65 2.91
N VAL A 228 -11.26 5.11 1.81
CA VAL A 228 -10.58 5.86 0.75
C VAL A 228 -11.15 5.49 -0.60
N HIS A 229 -11.54 6.51 -1.37
CA HIS A 229 -12.00 6.38 -2.75
C HIS A 229 -11.12 7.22 -3.68
N GLU A 230 -10.83 6.73 -4.88
CA GLU A 230 -9.91 7.36 -5.84
C GLU A 230 -10.26 8.82 -6.17
N GLU A 231 -11.56 9.14 -6.30
CA GLU A 231 -12.04 10.48 -6.68
C GLU A 231 -12.60 11.27 -5.48
N LEU A 232 -13.04 10.60 -4.42
CA LEU A 232 -13.79 11.24 -3.33
C LEU A 232 -12.94 11.43 -2.06
N GLY A 233 -11.68 10.98 -2.09
CA GLY A 233 -10.74 11.12 -0.99
C GLY A 233 -11.10 10.27 0.22
N GLN A 234 -10.78 10.77 1.42
CA GLN A 234 -10.85 10.00 2.66
C GLN A 234 -12.04 10.39 3.55
N LYS A 235 -12.57 9.37 4.26
CA LYS A 235 -13.48 9.52 5.40
C LYS A 235 -12.90 8.77 6.58
N ILE A 236 -12.99 9.35 7.78
CA ILE A 236 -12.37 8.82 8.98
C ILE A 236 -13.45 8.63 10.05
N ALA A 237 -13.39 7.51 10.76
CA ALA A 237 -14.28 7.21 11.88
C ALA A 237 -13.51 6.53 13.02
N THR A 238 -14.04 6.65 14.24
CA THR A 238 -13.55 5.90 15.41
C THR A 238 -14.54 4.79 15.72
N VAL A 239 -14.03 3.55 15.83
CA VAL A 239 -14.84 2.35 16.06
C VAL A 239 -14.30 1.59 17.26
N THR A 240 -15.18 1.21 18.19
CA THR A 240 -14.82 0.34 19.31
C THR A 240 -15.35 -1.07 19.05
N VAL A 241 -14.48 -2.06 19.16
CA VAL A 241 -14.78 -3.48 18.96
C VAL A 241 -14.53 -4.22 20.26
N GLY A 242 -15.54 -4.90 20.78
CA GLY A 242 -15.42 -5.78 21.94
C GLY A 242 -15.09 -7.23 21.55
N THR A 243 -14.84 -8.08 22.57
CA THR A 243 -14.60 -9.50 22.37
C THR A 243 -15.74 -10.16 21.61
N LYS A 244 -15.44 -10.85 20.48
CA LYS A 244 -16.42 -11.50 19.60
C LYS A 244 -17.54 -10.58 19.07
N GLN A 245 -17.38 -9.29 19.21
CA GLN A 245 -18.38 -8.32 18.78
C GLN A 245 -18.25 -8.04 17.28
N THR A 246 -19.38 -7.84 16.64
CA THR A 246 -19.47 -7.16 15.34
C THR A 246 -19.88 -5.71 15.59
N ALA A 247 -18.98 -4.77 15.32
CA ALA A 247 -19.26 -3.35 15.34
C ALA A 247 -19.65 -2.89 13.92
N THR A 248 -20.62 -2.01 13.82
CA THR A 248 -21.05 -1.45 12.54
C THR A 248 -20.55 -0.03 12.39
N GLN A 249 -19.96 0.28 11.21
CA GLN A 249 -19.52 1.62 10.85
C GLN A 249 -19.82 1.87 9.37
N ASP A 250 -20.74 2.77 9.10
CA ASP A 250 -21.02 3.21 7.74
C ASP A 250 -20.21 4.46 7.37
N PHE A 251 -19.93 4.62 6.09
CA PHE A 251 -19.32 5.82 5.54
C PHE A 251 -20.22 6.42 4.47
N ALA A 252 -20.24 7.75 4.36
CA ALA A 252 -21.07 8.45 3.40
C ALA A 252 -20.21 9.40 2.54
N TYR A 253 -20.33 9.26 1.24
CA TYR A 253 -19.71 10.11 0.23
C TYR A 253 -20.79 10.89 -0.53
N GLY A 254 -20.49 12.13 -0.89
CA GLY A 254 -21.26 12.95 -1.81
C GLY A 254 -20.35 13.43 -2.95
N ASN A 255 -20.88 14.17 -3.92
CA ASN A 255 -20.05 14.80 -4.95
C ASN A 255 -19.13 15.84 -4.29
N GLY A 256 -17.85 15.69 -4.43
CA GLY A 256 -16.82 16.60 -3.94
C GLY A 256 -15.44 16.00 -4.21
N SER A 257 -14.53 16.83 -4.69
CA SER A 257 -13.12 16.46 -4.81
C SER A 257 -12.51 16.36 -3.42
N GLY A 258 -12.25 15.15 -2.96
CA GLY A 258 -11.36 14.90 -1.83
C GLY A 258 -9.97 14.59 -2.36
N THR A 259 -8.93 15.12 -1.71
CA THR A 259 -7.55 14.66 -1.95
C THR A 259 -7.28 13.43 -1.11
N VAL A 260 -6.71 12.39 -1.71
CA VAL A 260 -6.14 11.27 -0.97
C VAL A 260 -4.85 11.80 -0.35
N GLN A 261 -4.83 11.97 0.98
CA GLN A 261 -3.58 12.25 1.70
C GLN A 261 -2.87 10.92 1.96
N GLN A 262 -1.66 10.83 1.51
CA GLN A 262 -0.75 9.69 1.75
C GLN A 262 -0.13 9.74 3.14
#